data_f7d0b537537c7fee6db8c93fc9983019
#
_entry.id   f7d0b537537c7fee6db8c93fc9983019
#
_cell.length_a   1.000
_cell.length_b   1.000
_cell.length_c   1.000
_cell.angle_alpha   90.00
_cell.angle_beta   90.00
_cell.angle_gamma   90.00
#
_symmetry.space_group_name_H-M   'P 1'
#
loop_
_entity.id
_entity.type
_entity.pdbx_description
1 polymer ?
#
loop_
_entity_poly.entity_id
_entity_poly.type
_entity_poly.pdbx_seq_one_letter_code
_entity_poly.pdbx_strand_id
1 'polypeptide(L)'
;MTLHDRRPRAPRFHPRPAALRRARSWRRGFVAAALACVLLLALLSEARAAGGAYRVDDGEIDPVGECNLDAWHQRERHHGHRYQSVLSPACTFSALPSVQLGAALVREGDAGDRHSRLSPELKTPLLARDDLGLALAFALSADLYLDRRHAFEGAGFNLPLSYQPFEALRLNAGVGLGHAYAEGERRHRWNWGMGMEYRVGQPLTLVAERFGESAGDSGWQAGPRLHLGERLDLDLLVGGHLRGERERWLVSGATLRF
;
A
#
# COMPACT_ATOMS: atom_id res chain seq x y z
N MET A 1 -69.36 -61.00 -5.49
CA MET A 1 -70.01 -59.85 -6.13
C MET A 1 -69.60 -58.59 -5.28
N THR A 2 -68.45 -58.02 -5.51
CA THR A 2 -67.86 -56.91 -4.73
C THR A 2 -67.68 -55.69 -5.62
N LEU A 3 -68.49 -54.67 -5.35
CA LEU A 3 -68.52 -53.42 -6.05
C LEU A 3 -67.30 -52.60 -5.64
N HIS A 4 -66.44 -52.22 -6.62
CA HIS A 4 -65.29 -51.27 -6.46
C HIS A 4 -65.82 -49.83 -6.59
N ASP A 5 -65.77 -49.08 -5.49
CA ASP A 5 -66.07 -47.67 -5.43
C ASP A 5 -64.86 -46.91 -5.91
N ARG A 6 -64.86 -46.28 -7.10
CA ARG A 6 -63.87 -45.40 -7.64
C ARG A 6 -64.23 -43.93 -7.37
N ARG A 7 -63.69 -43.34 -6.35
CA ARG A 7 -63.76 -41.85 -6.15
C ARG A 7 -62.78 -41.11 -7.04
N PRO A 8 -63.20 -40.06 -7.74
CA PRO A 8 -62.30 -39.24 -8.57
C PRO A 8 -61.40 -38.37 -7.71
N ARG A 9 -60.07 -38.36 -8.02
CA ARG A 9 -59.07 -37.48 -7.39
C ARG A 9 -59.21 -36.08 -7.95
N ALA A 10 -59.39 -35.08 -7.08
CA ALA A 10 -59.35 -33.65 -7.40
C ALA A 10 -57.95 -33.18 -7.83
N PRO A 11 -57.86 -32.27 -8.80
CA PRO A 11 -56.57 -31.73 -9.25
C PRO A 11 -55.96 -30.82 -8.16
N ARG A 12 -54.70 -31.10 -7.77
CA ARG A 12 -53.92 -30.24 -6.87
C ARG A 12 -53.40 -29.03 -7.66
N PHE A 13 -54.00 -27.87 -7.40
CA PHE A 13 -53.47 -26.58 -7.82
C PHE A 13 -52.24 -26.24 -6.97
N HIS A 14 -51.05 -26.20 -7.57
CA HIS A 14 -49.88 -25.63 -6.95
C HIS A 14 -49.78 -24.16 -7.36
N PRO A 15 -49.91 -23.18 -6.45
CA PRO A 15 -49.65 -21.79 -6.78
C PRO A 15 -48.15 -21.61 -6.97
N ARG A 16 -47.73 -21.18 -8.15
CA ARG A 16 -46.34 -20.79 -8.44
C ARG A 16 -46.07 -19.47 -7.73
N PRO A 17 -45.00 -19.35 -6.92
CA PRO A 17 -44.71 -18.11 -6.20
C PRO A 17 -44.16 -17.04 -7.15
N ALA A 18 -45.02 -16.11 -7.57
CA ALA A 18 -44.64 -14.92 -8.35
C ALA A 18 -43.73 -13.96 -7.55
N ALA A 19 -43.62 -14.10 -6.24
CA ALA A 19 -42.82 -13.26 -5.34
C ALA A 19 -41.30 -13.45 -5.50
N LEU A 20 -40.84 -14.65 -5.87
CA LEU A 20 -39.41 -14.93 -6.00
C LEU A 20 -38.73 -14.32 -7.25
N ARG A 21 -39.52 -14.00 -8.29
CA ARG A 21 -38.96 -13.33 -9.50
C ARG A 21 -38.72 -11.84 -9.28
N ARG A 22 -39.53 -11.15 -8.48
CA ARG A 22 -39.37 -9.72 -8.18
C ARG A 22 -38.13 -9.45 -7.30
N ALA A 23 -37.85 -10.30 -6.32
CA ALA A 23 -36.69 -10.13 -5.45
C ALA A 23 -35.33 -10.30 -6.20
N ARG A 24 -35.32 -11.15 -7.25
CA ARG A 24 -34.12 -11.35 -8.08
C ARG A 24 -33.82 -10.19 -9.03
N SER A 25 -34.85 -9.51 -9.52
CA SER A 25 -34.68 -8.34 -10.40
C SER A 25 -34.20 -7.10 -9.62
N TRP A 26 -34.65 -6.89 -8.40
CA TRP A 26 -34.20 -5.81 -7.52
C TRP A 26 -32.75 -5.95 -7.10
N ARG A 27 -32.29 -7.16 -6.77
CA ARG A 27 -30.88 -7.42 -6.45
C ARG A 27 -29.97 -7.17 -7.65
N ARG A 28 -30.39 -7.54 -8.86
CA ARG A 28 -29.62 -7.25 -10.09
C ARG A 28 -29.58 -5.77 -10.41
N GLY A 29 -30.66 -5.03 -10.21
CA GLY A 29 -30.70 -3.58 -10.37
C GLY A 29 -29.82 -2.86 -9.35
N PHE A 30 -29.81 -3.30 -8.10
CA PHE A 30 -28.97 -2.71 -7.04
C PHE A 30 -27.48 -2.97 -7.29
N VAL A 31 -27.11 -4.18 -7.70
CA VAL A 31 -25.71 -4.51 -8.07
C VAL A 31 -25.26 -3.74 -9.30
N ALA A 32 -26.12 -3.60 -10.31
CA ALA A 32 -25.80 -2.83 -11.50
C ALA A 32 -25.69 -1.31 -11.21
N ALA A 33 -26.54 -0.78 -10.34
CA ALA A 33 -26.46 0.62 -9.91
C ALA A 33 -25.23 0.89 -9.03
N ALA A 34 -24.89 -0.02 -8.14
CA ALA A 34 -23.66 0.05 -7.33
C ALA A 34 -22.40 -0.03 -8.19
N LEU A 35 -22.38 -0.94 -9.17
CA LEU A 35 -21.29 -1.03 -10.15
C LEU A 35 -21.19 0.24 -11.02
N ALA A 36 -22.31 0.80 -11.45
CA ALA A 36 -22.35 2.04 -12.23
C ALA A 36 -21.90 3.26 -11.40
N CYS A 37 -22.26 3.34 -10.11
CA CYS A 37 -21.74 4.37 -9.20
C CYS A 37 -20.23 4.22 -8.95
N VAL A 38 -19.72 3.01 -8.77
CA VAL A 38 -18.29 2.75 -8.64
C VAL A 38 -17.56 3.11 -9.93
N LEU A 39 -18.11 2.78 -11.10
CA LEU A 39 -17.57 3.15 -12.40
C LEU A 39 -17.62 4.68 -12.66
N LEU A 40 -18.66 5.37 -12.22
CA LEU A 40 -18.77 6.84 -12.36
C LEU A 40 -17.83 7.58 -11.41
N LEU A 41 -17.63 7.10 -10.18
CA LEU A 41 -16.65 7.65 -9.25
C LEU A 41 -15.20 7.40 -9.72
N ALA A 42 -14.98 6.33 -10.48
CA ALA A 42 -13.69 6.01 -11.07
C ALA A 42 -13.29 6.88 -12.27
N LEU A 43 -14.21 7.67 -12.86
CA LEU A 43 -13.92 8.52 -14.02
C LEU A 43 -13.28 9.89 -13.69
N LEU A 44 -13.05 10.19 -12.40
CA LEU A 44 -12.63 11.52 -11.96
C LEU A 44 -11.26 11.57 -11.25
N SER A 45 -10.53 10.46 -11.14
CA SER A 45 -9.28 10.44 -10.36
C SER A 45 -8.03 10.42 -11.25
N GLU A 46 -7.23 11.45 -11.17
CA GLU A 46 -5.82 11.37 -11.50
C GLU A 46 -5.18 10.46 -10.44
N ALA A 47 -4.69 9.29 -10.83
CA ALA A 47 -3.99 8.43 -9.90
C ALA A 47 -2.62 9.03 -9.64
N ARG A 48 -2.45 9.60 -8.48
CA ARG A 48 -1.15 9.97 -7.92
C ARG A 48 -0.63 8.75 -7.19
N ALA A 49 0.56 8.32 -7.53
CA ALA A 49 1.22 7.20 -6.91
C ALA A 49 2.12 7.71 -5.77
N ALA A 50 2.52 6.81 -4.95
CA ALA A 50 3.43 6.84 -3.83
C ALA A 50 2.81 7.14 -2.46
N GLY A 51 3.41 6.53 -1.49
CA GLY A 51 2.98 6.46 -0.10
C GLY A 51 2.47 5.06 0.25
N GLY A 52 2.40 4.75 1.52
CA GLY A 52 1.87 3.50 2.02
C GLY A 52 2.93 2.44 2.29
N ALA A 53 2.58 1.19 2.00
CA ALA A 53 3.37 0.01 2.36
C ALA A 53 4.54 -0.29 1.42
N TYR A 54 4.95 0.66 0.56
CA TYR A 54 6.01 0.46 -0.42
C TYR A 54 7.40 0.52 0.22
N ARG A 55 8.29 -0.33 -0.29
CA ARG A 55 9.70 -0.38 0.09
C ARG A 55 10.57 0.49 -0.81
N VAL A 56 10.06 0.77 -2.01
CA VAL A 56 10.74 1.61 -3.00
C VAL A 56 10.01 2.93 -3.08
N ASP A 57 10.67 3.97 -2.60
CA ASP A 57 10.13 5.32 -2.61
C ASP A 57 10.14 5.90 -4.03
N ASP A 58 9.31 6.89 -4.28
CA ASP A 58 9.23 7.60 -5.55
C ASP A 58 10.08 8.87 -5.58
N GLY A 59 10.28 9.45 -6.77
CA GLY A 59 11.06 10.66 -6.99
C GLY A 59 10.29 11.96 -6.78
N GLU A 60 9.05 11.94 -6.31
CA GLU A 60 8.18 13.11 -6.21
C GLU A 60 7.90 13.50 -4.75
N ILE A 61 7.45 14.71 -4.53
CA ILE A 61 6.84 15.18 -3.28
C ILE A 61 5.38 15.54 -3.54
N ASP A 62 4.55 15.51 -2.51
CA ASP A 62 3.16 15.95 -2.63
C ASP A 62 3.08 17.43 -3.05
N PRO A 63 2.02 17.83 -3.75
CA PRO A 63 1.77 19.24 -4.10
C PRO A 63 1.73 20.14 -2.87
N VAL A 64 2.11 21.39 -3.08
CA VAL A 64 2.12 22.42 -2.02
C VAL A 64 0.74 22.59 -1.39
N GLY A 65 0.66 22.45 -0.08
CA GLY A 65 -0.57 22.53 0.70
C GLY A 65 -1.29 21.19 0.87
N GLU A 66 -0.79 20.11 0.28
CA GLU A 66 -1.34 18.77 0.46
C GLU A 66 -0.58 18.00 1.55
N CYS A 67 -1.33 17.15 2.24
CA CYS A 67 -0.83 16.19 3.22
C CYS A 67 -1.31 14.80 2.87
N ASN A 68 -0.54 13.80 3.25
CA ASN A 68 -0.97 12.42 3.26
C ASN A 68 -0.80 11.78 4.65
N LEU A 69 -1.54 10.72 4.88
CA LEU A 69 -1.40 9.85 6.04
C LEU A 69 -1.38 8.41 5.56
N ASP A 70 -0.23 7.78 5.69
CA ASP A 70 -0.06 6.36 5.42
C ASP A 70 -0.21 5.56 6.70
N ALA A 71 -0.99 4.49 6.64
CA ALA A 71 -1.13 3.53 7.71
C ALA A 71 -1.01 2.13 7.13
N TRP A 72 -0.07 1.32 7.63
CA TRP A 72 0.05 -0.04 7.15
C TRP A 72 0.51 -1.01 8.24
N HIS A 73 0.18 -2.27 8.01
CA HIS A 73 0.53 -3.38 8.88
C HIS A 73 1.11 -4.53 8.06
N GLN A 74 2.31 -4.96 8.43
CA GLN A 74 2.97 -6.14 7.88
C GLN A 74 2.97 -7.25 8.92
N ARG A 75 2.67 -8.47 8.48
CA ARG A 75 2.78 -9.68 9.29
C ARG A 75 3.61 -10.71 8.57
N GLU A 76 4.64 -11.20 9.23
CA GLU A 76 5.51 -12.27 8.73
C GLU A 76 5.01 -13.65 9.15
N ARG A 77 5.26 -14.64 8.30
CA ARG A 77 4.72 -16.00 8.39
C ARG A 77 5.83 -17.04 8.47
N HIS A 78 6.74 -16.93 9.42
CA HIS A 78 7.64 -18.01 9.83
C HIS A 78 8.35 -17.63 11.15
N HIS A 79 8.74 -18.59 11.99
CA HIS A 79 9.55 -18.46 13.22
C HIS A 79 9.15 -17.42 14.27
N GLY A 80 7.89 -17.17 14.48
CA GLY A 80 7.42 -16.21 15.46
C GLY A 80 6.39 -15.27 14.86
N HIS A 81 5.73 -14.52 15.71
CA HIS A 81 4.73 -13.55 15.28
C HIS A 81 5.40 -12.20 15.06
N ARG A 82 6.33 -12.12 14.07
CA ARG A 82 6.92 -10.84 13.73
C ARG A 82 5.89 -9.98 13.00
N TYR A 83 5.74 -8.74 13.45
CA TYR A 83 4.87 -7.76 12.81
C TYR A 83 5.49 -6.38 12.84
N GLN A 84 5.07 -5.54 11.91
CA GLN A 84 5.36 -4.12 11.87
C GLN A 84 4.08 -3.35 11.57
N SER A 85 3.81 -2.31 12.34
CA SER A 85 2.71 -1.37 12.09
C SER A 85 3.29 0.02 11.99
N VAL A 86 2.87 0.77 10.98
CA VAL A 86 3.38 2.11 10.69
C VAL A 86 2.22 3.08 10.52
N LEU A 87 2.40 4.27 11.06
CA LEU A 87 1.56 5.44 10.82
C LEU A 87 2.48 6.59 10.42
N SER A 88 2.35 7.09 9.20
CA SER A 88 3.29 8.06 8.62
C SER A 88 2.53 9.23 7.99
N PRO A 89 2.32 10.34 8.72
CA PRO A 89 1.91 11.60 8.11
C PRO A 89 3.06 12.27 7.36
N ALA A 90 2.77 12.89 6.22
CA ALA A 90 3.68 13.75 5.49
C ALA A 90 2.93 14.94 4.88
N CYS A 91 3.58 16.11 4.80
CA CYS A 91 2.98 17.34 4.27
C CYS A 91 4.00 18.18 3.50
N THR A 92 3.56 18.83 2.44
CA THR A 92 4.29 19.88 1.75
C THR A 92 3.68 21.23 2.09
N PHE A 93 4.30 21.98 2.99
CA PHE A 93 3.76 23.25 3.49
C PHE A 93 4.01 24.41 2.52
N SER A 94 3.06 25.35 2.45
CA SER A 94 3.20 26.56 1.63
C SER A 94 4.40 27.43 2.04
N ALA A 95 4.84 27.35 3.30
CA ALA A 95 6.04 28.04 3.77
C ALA A 95 7.36 27.39 3.29
N LEU A 96 7.30 26.12 2.88
CA LEU A 96 8.46 25.34 2.39
C LEU A 96 8.04 24.52 1.15
N PRO A 97 7.76 25.19 0.02
CA PRO A 97 7.09 24.58 -1.14
C PRO A 97 7.93 23.51 -1.85
N SER A 98 9.23 23.46 -1.60
CA SER A 98 10.14 22.46 -2.16
C SER A 98 10.57 21.40 -1.16
N VAL A 99 9.88 21.29 -0.02
CA VAL A 99 10.24 20.32 1.02
C VAL A 99 8.97 19.67 1.56
N GLN A 100 8.93 18.36 1.47
CA GLN A 100 7.96 17.53 2.17
C GLN A 100 8.56 17.09 3.51
N LEU A 101 7.83 17.32 4.59
CA LEU A 101 8.19 16.89 5.93
C LEU A 101 7.27 15.75 6.34
N GLY A 102 7.85 14.66 6.79
CA GLY A 102 7.16 13.48 7.26
C GLY A 102 7.71 12.97 8.60
N ALA A 103 6.94 12.09 9.22
CA ALA A 103 7.40 11.35 10.38
C ALA A 103 6.65 10.01 10.49
N ALA A 104 7.36 8.89 10.48
CA ALA A 104 6.74 7.59 10.70
C ALA A 104 6.80 7.18 12.17
N LEU A 105 5.66 6.83 12.74
CA LEU A 105 5.58 6.11 14.00
C LEU A 105 5.52 4.61 13.69
N VAL A 106 6.56 3.90 14.05
CA VAL A 106 6.73 2.48 13.78
C VAL A 106 6.60 1.70 15.07
N ARG A 107 5.79 0.65 15.06
CA ARG A 107 5.71 -0.33 16.13
C ARG A 107 6.03 -1.70 15.58
N GLU A 108 7.06 -2.31 16.13
CA GLU A 108 7.55 -3.63 15.75
C GLU A 108 7.41 -4.60 16.91
N GLY A 109 7.20 -5.86 16.60
CA GLY A 109 7.18 -6.92 17.60
C GLY A 109 7.70 -8.22 17.04
N ASP A 110 8.52 -8.91 17.84
CA ASP A 110 9.06 -10.23 17.54
C ASP A 110 9.14 -11.04 18.83
N ALA A 111 8.57 -12.27 18.83
CA ALA A 111 8.68 -13.27 19.90
C ALA A 111 8.54 -12.75 21.35
N GLY A 112 7.77 -11.68 21.57
CA GLY A 112 7.53 -11.09 22.89
C GLY A 112 8.30 -9.80 23.17
N ASP A 113 9.27 -9.44 22.34
CA ASP A 113 9.93 -8.13 22.37
C ASP A 113 9.14 -7.13 21.49
N ARG A 114 8.98 -5.91 21.95
CA ARG A 114 8.22 -4.87 21.26
C ARG A 114 8.95 -3.55 21.34
N HIS A 115 9.12 -2.90 20.20
CA HIS A 115 9.78 -1.62 20.10
C HIS A 115 8.90 -0.61 19.39
N SER A 116 9.05 0.64 19.79
CA SER A 116 8.43 1.79 19.13
C SER A 116 9.52 2.73 18.66
N ARG A 117 9.42 3.20 17.43
CA ARG A 117 10.38 4.09 16.79
C ARG A 117 9.65 5.26 16.15
N LEU A 118 10.22 6.45 16.25
CA LEU A 118 9.84 7.63 15.50
C LEU A 118 10.91 7.85 14.42
N SER A 119 10.49 7.95 13.17
CA SER A 119 11.38 8.19 12.03
C SER A 119 10.97 9.48 11.33
N PRO A 120 11.48 10.64 11.74
CA PRO A 120 11.31 11.89 11.00
C PRO A 120 12.00 11.81 9.64
N GLU A 121 11.36 12.40 8.64
CA GLU A 121 11.82 12.41 7.26
C GLU A 121 11.68 13.80 6.65
N LEU A 122 12.64 14.13 5.79
CA LEU A 122 12.62 15.29 4.91
C LEU A 122 12.87 14.81 3.49
N LYS A 123 12.04 15.24 2.54
CA LYS A 123 12.17 14.91 1.12
C LYS A 123 12.12 16.20 0.29
N THR A 124 13.02 16.34 -0.68
CA THR A 124 13.10 17.51 -1.55
C THR A 124 13.35 17.09 -3.00
N PRO A 125 12.68 17.68 -4.00
CA PRO A 125 12.90 17.37 -5.39
C PRO A 125 14.27 17.92 -5.84
N LEU A 126 15.04 17.09 -6.53
CA LEU A 126 16.28 17.48 -7.21
C LEU A 126 16.04 17.75 -8.70
N LEU A 127 15.11 17.02 -9.30
CA LEU A 127 14.72 17.15 -10.70
C LEU A 127 13.25 16.79 -10.84
N ALA A 128 12.51 17.63 -11.56
CA ALA A 128 11.15 17.33 -12.02
C ALA A 128 11.05 17.74 -13.50
N ARG A 129 10.78 16.79 -14.37
CA ARG A 129 10.67 16.94 -15.82
C ARG A 129 9.40 16.27 -16.29
N ASP A 130 8.31 16.98 -16.17
CA ASP A 130 6.97 16.49 -16.55
C ASP A 130 6.89 16.11 -18.04
N ASP A 131 7.61 16.86 -18.90
CA ASP A 131 7.73 16.57 -20.33
C ASP A 131 8.37 15.22 -20.65
N LEU A 132 9.17 14.68 -19.73
CA LEU A 132 9.83 13.39 -19.84
C LEU A 132 9.23 12.32 -18.90
N GLY A 133 8.28 12.69 -18.05
CA GLY A 133 7.77 11.84 -16.99
C GLY A 133 8.85 11.42 -16.00
N LEU A 134 9.82 12.29 -15.71
CA LEU A 134 10.99 11.96 -14.89
C LEU A 134 11.04 12.85 -13.64
N ALA A 135 11.14 12.22 -12.48
CA ALA A 135 11.31 12.90 -11.20
C ALA A 135 12.42 12.23 -10.37
N LEU A 136 13.25 13.04 -9.72
CA LEU A 136 14.30 12.62 -8.81
C LEU A 136 14.21 13.47 -7.55
N ALA A 137 14.25 12.82 -6.38
CA ALA A 137 14.29 13.49 -5.10
C ALA A 137 15.50 13.08 -4.26
N PHE A 138 15.73 13.82 -3.20
CA PHE A 138 16.62 13.49 -2.10
C PHE A 138 15.77 13.37 -0.84
N ALA A 139 15.87 12.24 -0.14
CA ALA A 139 15.22 12.01 1.13
C ALA A 139 16.25 11.78 2.23
N LEU A 140 16.03 12.38 3.40
CA LEU A 140 16.85 12.23 4.60
C LEU A 140 15.95 11.76 5.74
N SER A 141 16.36 10.72 6.45
CA SER A 141 15.62 10.19 7.60
C SER A 141 16.54 9.96 8.80
N ALA A 142 15.93 9.95 9.99
CA ALA A 142 16.57 9.50 11.22
C ALA A 142 15.63 8.57 11.96
N ASP A 143 16.18 7.61 12.71
CA ASP A 143 15.43 6.65 13.50
C ASP A 143 15.71 6.87 14.99
N LEU A 144 14.64 7.04 15.76
CA LEU A 144 14.67 7.33 17.19
C LEU A 144 13.80 6.30 17.94
N TYR A 145 14.41 5.45 18.76
CA TYR A 145 13.66 4.58 19.68
C TYR A 145 12.96 5.40 20.75
N LEU A 146 11.69 5.12 20.99
CA LEU A 146 10.87 5.77 22.01
C LEU A 146 10.91 5.02 23.35
N ASP A 147 11.30 3.77 23.34
CA ASP A 147 11.24 2.85 24.48
C ASP A 147 12.63 2.28 24.88
N ARG A 148 13.70 2.84 24.35
CA ARG A 148 15.07 2.47 24.70
C ARG A 148 15.85 3.60 25.34
N ARG A 149 16.85 3.24 26.15
CA ARG A 149 17.71 4.19 26.86
C ARG A 149 18.51 5.10 25.91
N HIS A 150 18.92 4.57 24.75
CA HIS A 150 19.56 5.32 23.68
C HIS A 150 18.52 5.54 22.59
N ALA A 151 18.02 6.77 22.49
CA ALA A 151 16.97 7.11 21.54
C ALA A 151 17.43 7.02 20.08
N PHE A 152 18.64 7.50 19.76
CA PHE A 152 19.12 7.50 18.38
C PHE A 152 19.56 6.11 17.95
N GLU A 153 18.89 5.58 16.93
CA GLU A 153 19.19 4.27 16.31
C GLU A 153 20.04 4.45 15.05
N GLY A 154 19.68 5.43 14.22
CA GLY A 154 20.35 5.61 12.95
C GLY A 154 19.87 6.83 12.18
N ALA A 155 20.49 7.05 11.04
CA ALA A 155 20.08 8.02 10.04
C ALA A 155 20.44 7.49 8.66
N GLY A 156 19.75 7.97 7.64
CA GLY A 156 20.00 7.57 6.28
C GLY A 156 19.57 8.61 5.28
N PHE A 157 20.07 8.47 4.07
CA PHE A 157 19.55 9.20 2.92
C PHE A 157 19.19 8.24 1.79
N ASN A 158 18.28 8.66 0.95
CA ASN A 158 17.83 7.95 -0.25
C ASN A 158 17.75 8.92 -1.43
N LEU A 159 17.98 8.41 -2.63
CA LEU A 159 17.82 9.10 -3.91
C LEU A 159 16.78 8.35 -4.73
N PRO A 160 15.49 8.59 -4.48
CA PRO A 160 14.42 7.98 -5.24
C PRO A 160 14.25 8.66 -6.59
N LEU A 161 14.07 7.84 -7.61
CA LEU A 161 13.83 8.19 -9.00
C LEU A 161 12.52 7.58 -9.47
N SER A 162 11.68 8.38 -10.10
CA SER A 162 10.47 7.91 -10.81
C SER A 162 10.60 8.20 -12.29
N TYR A 163 10.12 7.27 -13.10
CA TYR A 163 9.99 7.42 -14.55
C TYR A 163 8.64 6.91 -15.01
N GLN A 164 7.84 7.78 -15.62
CA GLN A 164 6.51 7.47 -16.15
C GLN A 164 6.51 7.60 -17.68
N PRO A 165 6.86 6.51 -18.42
CA PRO A 165 6.90 6.54 -19.87
C PRO A 165 5.54 6.73 -20.54
N PHE A 166 4.45 6.35 -19.86
CA PHE A 166 3.07 6.55 -20.27
C PHE A 166 2.14 6.46 -19.05
N GLU A 167 0.93 6.99 -19.13
CA GLU A 167 -0.01 7.13 -18.00
C GLU A 167 -0.26 5.85 -17.19
N ALA A 168 -0.24 4.70 -17.83
CA ALA A 168 -0.52 3.44 -17.17
C ALA A 168 0.69 2.81 -16.47
N LEU A 169 1.91 3.26 -16.73
CA LEU A 169 3.13 2.64 -16.19
C LEU A 169 4.02 3.66 -15.50
N ARG A 170 4.32 3.41 -14.23
CA ARG A 170 5.34 4.12 -13.46
C ARG A 170 6.42 3.14 -13.00
N LEU A 171 7.66 3.53 -13.16
CA LEU A 171 8.83 2.80 -12.72
C LEU A 171 9.53 3.62 -11.65
N ASN A 172 9.79 3.02 -10.50
CA ASN A 172 10.50 3.62 -9.39
C ASN A 172 11.83 2.90 -9.19
N ALA A 173 12.86 3.65 -8.85
CA ALA A 173 14.16 3.11 -8.47
C ALA A 173 14.77 3.98 -7.39
N GLY A 174 15.57 3.40 -6.52
CA GLY A 174 16.23 4.15 -5.47
C GLY A 174 17.52 3.51 -5.03
N VAL A 175 18.44 4.34 -4.58
CA VAL A 175 19.66 3.92 -3.89
C VAL A 175 19.85 4.80 -2.66
N GLY A 176 20.28 4.22 -1.57
CA GLY A 176 20.47 4.94 -0.32
C GLY A 176 21.63 4.42 0.50
N LEU A 177 21.99 5.18 1.52
CA LEU A 177 22.98 4.80 2.52
C LEU A 177 22.38 5.03 3.90
N GLY A 178 22.33 3.97 4.70
CA GLY A 178 21.96 4.00 6.10
C GLY A 178 23.18 3.88 7.01
N HIS A 179 23.13 4.61 8.11
CA HIS A 179 24.03 4.46 9.24
C HIS A 179 23.21 4.05 10.45
N ALA A 180 23.50 2.90 11.01
CA ALA A 180 22.80 2.38 12.18
C ALA A 180 23.79 2.10 13.31
N TYR A 181 23.32 2.27 14.54
CA TYR A 181 23.97 1.81 15.76
C TYR A 181 23.28 0.52 16.20
N ALA A 182 23.93 -0.62 16.01
CA ALA A 182 23.45 -1.91 16.51
C ALA A 182 24.49 -2.50 17.45
N GLU A 183 24.09 -2.87 18.67
CA GLU A 183 24.93 -3.56 19.66
C GLU A 183 26.29 -2.87 19.96
N GLY A 184 26.32 -1.52 19.88
CA GLY A 184 27.54 -0.74 20.10
C GLY A 184 28.46 -0.60 18.89
N GLU A 185 28.11 -1.22 17.77
CA GLU A 185 28.83 -1.11 16.51
C GLU A 185 28.18 -0.16 15.54
N ARG A 186 29.00 0.59 14.80
CA ARG A 186 28.54 1.44 13.70
C ARG A 186 28.48 0.61 12.44
N ARG A 187 27.32 0.54 11.80
CA ARG A 187 27.14 -0.18 10.54
C ARG A 187 26.66 0.76 9.46
N HIS A 188 27.37 0.76 8.34
CA HIS A 188 26.93 1.44 7.12
C HIS A 188 26.37 0.40 6.17
N ARG A 189 25.18 0.66 5.62
CA ARG A 189 24.53 -0.22 4.67
C ARG A 189 24.01 0.55 3.48
N TRP A 190 24.43 0.13 2.31
CA TRP A 190 23.78 0.56 1.07
C TRP A 190 22.48 -0.19 0.89
N ASN A 191 21.44 0.50 0.52
CA ASN A 191 20.18 -0.06 0.09
C ASN A 191 19.89 0.30 -1.36
N TRP A 192 19.08 -0.49 -2.00
CA TRP A 192 18.59 -0.27 -3.35
C TRP A 192 17.19 -0.83 -3.51
N GLY A 193 16.42 -0.26 -4.44
CA GLY A 193 15.10 -0.73 -4.77
C GLY A 193 14.75 -0.45 -6.22
N MET A 194 13.85 -1.28 -6.76
CA MET A 194 13.19 -1.09 -8.04
C MET A 194 11.72 -1.43 -7.87
N GLY A 195 10.83 -0.57 -8.34
CA GLY A 195 9.38 -0.71 -8.27
C GLY A 195 8.74 -0.50 -9.63
N MET A 196 7.61 -1.13 -9.82
CA MET A 196 6.74 -0.97 -10.98
C MET A 196 5.30 -0.84 -10.50
N GLU A 197 4.61 0.17 -11.00
CA GLU A 197 3.19 0.39 -10.80
C GLU A 197 2.51 0.39 -12.16
N TYR A 198 1.57 -0.54 -12.34
CA TYR A 198 0.82 -0.66 -13.59
C TYR A 198 -0.67 -0.47 -13.35
N ARG A 199 -1.23 0.61 -13.89
CA ARG A 199 -2.66 0.91 -13.82
C ARG A 199 -3.43 0.04 -14.79
N VAL A 200 -4.18 -0.92 -14.26
CA VAL A 200 -5.04 -1.83 -15.06
C VAL A 200 -6.34 -1.13 -15.47
N GLY A 201 -6.76 -0.16 -14.67
CA GLY A 201 -7.95 0.66 -14.87
C GLY A 201 -8.05 1.67 -13.75
N GLN A 202 -9.06 2.55 -13.80
CA GLN A 202 -9.15 3.63 -12.82
C GLN A 202 -9.13 3.20 -11.34
N PRO A 203 -9.82 2.10 -10.91
CA PRO A 203 -9.82 1.73 -9.51
C PRO A 203 -8.66 0.82 -9.11
N LEU A 204 -7.77 0.40 -10.03
CA LEU A 204 -6.80 -0.66 -9.76
C LEU A 204 -5.43 -0.38 -10.36
N THR A 205 -4.42 -0.36 -9.50
CA THR A 205 -2.99 -0.42 -9.87
C THR A 205 -2.40 -1.72 -9.34
N LEU A 206 -1.61 -2.40 -10.14
CA LEU A 206 -0.77 -3.52 -9.71
C LEU A 206 0.62 -2.99 -9.40
N VAL A 207 1.13 -3.39 -8.25
CA VAL A 207 2.45 -2.99 -7.74
C VAL A 207 3.34 -4.20 -7.65
N ALA A 208 4.59 -4.05 -8.05
CA ALA A 208 5.63 -5.05 -7.86
C ALA A 208 6.96 -4.35 -7.54
N GLU A 209 7.64 -4.84 -6.52
CA GLU A 209 8.88 -4.26 -6.05
C GLU A 209 9.94 -5.33 -5.80
N ARG A 210 11.19 -4.95 -6.00
CA ARG A 210 12.36 -5.69 -5.60
C ARG A 210 13.35 -4.76 -4.91
N PHE A 211 13.88 -5.19 -3.78
CA PHE A 211 14.75 -4.37 -2.95
C PHE A 211 15.80 -5.22 -2.25
N GLY A 212 16.83 -4.56 -1.73
CA GLY A 212 17.88 -5.24 -0.98
C GLY A 212 18.88 -4.29 -0.34
N GLU A 213 19.74 -4.88 0.48
CA GLU A 213 20.84 -4.21 1.17
C GLU A 213 22.19 -4.82 0.82
N SER A 214 23.27 -4.07 1.05
CA SER A 214 24.65 -4.53 0.82
C SER A 214 25.06 -5.71 1.70
N ALA A 215 24.38 -5.93 2.82
CA ALA A 215 24.58 -7.09 3.69
C ALA A 215 24.08 -8.42 3.12
N GLY A 216 23.48 -8.39 1.92
CA GLY A 216 23.02 -9.58 1.21
C GLY A 216 21.52 -9.87 1.37
N ASP A 217 20.82 -9.13 2.19
CA ASP A 217 19.37 -9.25 2.33
C ASP A 217 18.70 -8.69 1.08
N SER A 218 17.82 -9.45 0.50
CA SER A 218 17.01 -9.01 -0.63
C SER A 218 15.63 -9.62 -0.59
N GLY A 219 14.64 -8.83 -1.00
CA GLY A 219 13.25 -9.22 -0.98
C GLY A 219 12.50 -8.74 -2.21
N TRP A 220 11.26 -9.15 -2.26
CA TRP A 220 10.29 -8.69 -3.25
C TRP A 220 8.93 -8.57 -2.57
N GLN A 221 8.10 -7.71 -3.10
CA GLN A 221 6.67 -7.71 -2.77
C GLN A 221 5.85 -7.31 -3.99
N ALA A 222 4.60 -7.76 -4.05
CA ALA A 222 3.68 -7.42 -5.11
C ALA A 222 2.23 -7.55 -4.64
N GLY A 223 1.34 -6.80 -5.28
CA GLY A 223 -0.09 -6.88 -5.02
C GLY A 223 -0.88 -5.73 -5.62
N PRO A 224 -2.19 -5.70 -5.38
CA PRO A 224 -3.07 -4.64 -5.83
C PRO A 224 -3.07 -3.44 -4.89
N ARG A 225 -3.21 -2.24 -5.49
CA ARG A 225 -3.67 -1.00 -4.88
C ARG A 225 -5.04 -0.67 -5.45
N LEU A 226 -6.02 -0.46 -4.58
CA LEU A 226 -7.37 -0.03 -4.94
C LEU A 226 -7.52 1.46 -4.64
N HIS A 227 -7.91 2.24 -5.65
CA HIS A 227 -8.21 3.66 -5.52
C HIS A 227 -9.70 3.86 -5.22
N LEU A 228 -10.02 4.41 -4.06
CA LEU A 228 -11.38 4.74 -3.62
C LEU A 228 -11.61 6.24 -3.70
N GLY A 229 -11.88 6.72 -4.92
CA GLY A 229 -11.90 8.13 -5.24
C GLY A 229 -10.49 8.73 -5.31
N GLU A 230 -10.38 10.03 -5.08
CA GLU A 230 -9.11 10.78 -5.22
C GLU A 230 -8.26 10.76 -3.95
N ARG A 231 -8.85 10.40 -2.81
CA ARG A 231 -8.25 10.62 -1.49
C ARG A 231 -7.82 9.36 -0.76
N LEU A 232 -8.38 8.19 -1.10
CA LEU A 232 -8.13 6.97 -0.34
C LEU A 232 -7.64 5.86 -1.25
N ASP A 233 -6.45 5.35 -0.95
CA ASP A 233 -5.91 4.12 -1.54
C ASP A 233 -5.86 3.01 -0.50
N LEU A 234 -6.10 1.79 -0.93
CA LEU A 234 -5.96 0.59 -0.12
C LEU A 234 -4.99 -0.38 -0.77
N ASP A 235 -4.00 -0.84 -0.03
CA ASP A 235 -2.96 -1.76 -0.47
C ASP A 235 -3.12 -3.14 0.15
N LEU A 236 -2.89 -4.17 -0.65
CA LEU A 236 -2.75 -5.54 -0.17
C LEU A 236 -1.59 -6.21 -0.89
N LEU A 237 -0.44 -6.33 -0.23
CA LEU A 237 0.78 -6.86 -0.84
C LEU A 237 1.19 -8.17 -0.18
N VAL A 238 1.74 -9.06 -0.96
CA VAL A 238 2.45 -10.25 -0.49
C VAL A 238 3.92 -10.14 -0.87
N GLY A 239 4.79 -10.62 0.00
CA GLY A 239 6.22 -10.54 -0.25
C GLY A 239 7.00 -11.69 0.38
N GLY A 240 8.31 -11.69 0.17
CA GLY A 240 9.21 -12.67 0.74
C GLY A 240 10.68 -12.34 0.50
N HIS A 241 11.54 -12.91 1.35
CA HIS A 241 12.98 -12.86 1.17
C HIS A 241 13.43 -13.78 0.02
N LEU A 242 14.40 -13.33 -0.76
CA LEU A 242 15.01 -14.08 -1.85
C LEU A 242 16.26 -14.85 -1.42
N ARG A 243 16.88 -14.41 -0.32
CA ARG A 243 18.07 -15.04 0.28
C ARG A 243 17.86 -15.18 1.78
N GLY A 244 18.55 -16.15 2.41
CA GLY A 244 18.41 -16.45 3.83
C GLY A 244 17.17 -17.29 4.16
N GLU A 245 16.55 -17.03 5.28
CA GLU A 245 15.30 -17.67 5.67
C GLU A 245 14.20 -17.27 4.70
N ARG A 246 13.47 -18.25 4.17
CA ARG A 246 12.39 -18.02 3.19
C ARG A 246 11.12 -17.52 3.89
N GLU A 247 11.24 -16.42 4.59
CA GLU A 247 10.11 -15.77 5.23
C GLU A 247 9.23 -15.10 4.18
N ARG A 248 7.92 -15.17 4.42
CA ARG A 248 6.91 -14.51 3.60
C ARG A 248 6.11 -13.57 4.48
N TRP A 249 5.66 -12.48 3.93
CA TRP A 249 4.81 -11.53 4.64
C TRP A 249 3.57 -11.15 3.83
N LEU A 250 2.59 -10.67 4.55
CA LEU A 250 1.41 -10.00 4.04
C LEU A 250 1.43 -8.57 4.57
N VAL A 251 1.17 -7.62 3.69
CA VAL A 251 1.01 -6.20 4.04
C VAL A 251 -0.39 -5.76 3.68
N SER A 252 -1.05 -5.06 4.58
CA SER A 252 -2.28 -4.32 4.34
C SER A 252 -2.03 -2.86 4.68
N GLY A 253 -2.45 -1.95 3.81
CA GLY A 253 -2.20 -0.51 3.96
C GLY A 253 -3.35 0.35 3.49
N ALA A 254 -3.32 1.59 3.93
CA ALA A 254 -4.20 2.66 3.48
C ALA A 254 -3.42 3.97 3.40
N THR A 255 -3.63 4.74 2.34
CA THR A 255 -3.14 6.11 2.17
C THR A 255 -4.32 7.06 2.08
N LEU A 256 -4.38 8.05 2.94
CA LEU A 256 -5.39 9.11 2.92
C LEU A 256 -4.72 10.45 2.56
N ARG A 257 -5.25 11.15 1.55
CA ARG A 257 -4.79 12.48 1.11
C ARG A 257 -5.79 13.55 1.49
N PHE A 258 -5.31 14.73 1.93
CA PHE A 258 -6.16 15.84 2.38
C PHE A 258 -5.44 17.19 2.31
#